data_de0d6add5373043599bf167ef0cd7c2d
#
_entry.id   de0d6add5373043599bf167ef0cd7c2d
#
_cell.length_a   1.000
_cell.length_b   1.000
_cell.length_c   1.000
_cell.angle_alpha   90.00
_cell.angle_beta   90.00
_cell.angle_gamma   90.00
#
_symmetry.space_group_name_H-M   'P 1'
#
loop_
_entity.id
_entity.type
_entity.pdbx_description
1 polymer ?
#
loop_
_entity_poly.entity_id
_entity_poly.type
_entity_poly.pdbx_seq_one_letter_code
_entity_poly.pdbx_strand_id
1 'polypeptide(L)'
;MNIISNNMGNVQRQRGNIVLYKEKRDNREYIRIDYAGNKEIHELLTQDTGVETFGYGSAYIPAATFRLPDFYDRYSPHAYIDYSRVYVRHPKPQREYTLPEGYLELLEQKRYSPSTIKTYRAYFSDFMEYHKGRNIDRLKVADINKYILYLVNEKKISVSQQNMRINAIKFYYEQVKGGQRQYYGGITRAKEYKSLPEVLSRNEVSRILSCLSNPKHRCMISLIYSAGLRRSELLNLTPKDIISERMLVRIMGKGRKCRYSLLSEKLLKDLREYFKEYRPQKWLFEGEKPGEQYSASALVKVLKEAASRAGIKHRVHVHMLRHSFATHLLEQGTDLRTIQELLGHNDIKTTSIYLHVTSAHKSSIPNPLDTLDGL
;
A
#
# COMPACT_ATOMS: atom_id res chain seq x y z
N MET A 1 -4.84 -47.89 38.59
CA MET A 1 -4.18 -46.60 38.83
C MET A 1 -4.53 -45.64 37.72
N ASN A 2 -5.35 -44.67 38.04
CA ASN A 2 -5.92 -43.66 37.11
C ASN A 2 -4.89 -42.67 36.63
N ILE A 3 -4.79 -42.46 35.33
CA ILE A 3 -4.15 -41.29 34.74
C ILE A 3 -5.25 -40.48 34.06
N ILE A 4 -5.62 -39.39 34.72
CA ILE A 4 -6.55 -38.37 34.23
C ILE A 4 -5.75 -37.51 33.23
N SER A 5 -6.08 -37.61 31.96
CA SER A 5 -5.61 -36.68 30.92
C SER A 5 -6.49 -35.43 30.94
N ASN A 6 -5.91 -34.33 31.39
CA ASN A 6 -6.48 -32.99 31.29
C ASN A 6 -6.50 -32.54 29.85
N ASN A 7 -7.68 -32.59 29.24
CA ASN A 7 -8.01 -31.95 27.97
C ASN A 7 -8.30 -30.47 28.26
N MET A 8 -7.28 -29.59 28.23
CA MET A 8 -7.51 -28.15 28.11
C MET A 8 -7.85 -27.82 26.68
N GLY A 9 -9.14 -27.79 26.41
CA GLY A 9 -9.69 -27.26 25.13
C GLY A 9 -9.30 -25.79 24.97
N ASN A 10 -8.49 -25.51 23.96
CA ASN A 10 -8.26 -24.17 23.47
C ASN A 10 -9.56 -23.64 22.82
N VAL A 11 -10.43 -23.03 23.62
CA VAL A 11 -11.57 -22.25 23.12
C VAL A 11 -11.00 -21.00 22.48
N GLN A 12 -10.82 -21.02 21.16
CA GLN A 12 -10.60 -19.80 20.37
C GLN A 12 -11.83 -18.89 20.57
N ARG A 13 -11.72 -17.90 21.46
CA ARG A 13 -12.74 -16.85 21.61
C ARG A 13 -12.87 -16.13 20.26
N GLN A 14 -14.01 -16.25 19.62
CA GLN A 14 -14.35 -15.43 18.44
C GLN A 14 -14.41 -13.97 18.90
N ARG A 15 -13.44 -13.15 18.42
CA ARG A 15 -13.46 -11.71 18.68
C ARG A 15 -14.74 -11.11 18.09
N GLY A 16 -15.47 -10.36 18.91
CA GLY A 16 -16.64 -9.61 18.45
C GLY A 16 -16.29 -8.51 17.44
N ASN A 17 -17.31 -7.97 16.79
CA ASN A 17 -17.18 -6.81 15.91
C ASN A 17 -17.87 -5.60 16.54
N ILE A 18 -17.20 -4.46 16.57
CA ILE A 18 -17.75 -3.17 16.97
C ILE A 18 -17.70 -2.25 15.74
N VAL A 19 -18.84 -1.64 15.41
CA VAL A 19 -18.93 -0.61 14.36
C VAL A 19 -19.33 0.70 14.99
N LEU A 20 -18.57 1.75 14.75
CA LEU A 20 -18.83 3.09 15.29
C LEU A 20 -19.50 3.96 14.25
N TYR A 21 -20.54 4.68 14.64
CA TYR A 21 -21.29 5.64 13.79
C TYR A 21 -21.36 7.01 14.48
N LYS A 22 -21.29 8.07 13.68
CA LYS A 22 -21.66 9.41 14.17
C LYS A 22 -23.15 9.61 13.95
N GLU A 23 -23.90 9.86 15.03
CA GLU A 23 -25.34 10.04 15.00
C GLU A 23 -25.75 11.32 15.75
N LYS A 24 -26.80 11.99 15.30
CA LYS A 24 -27.35 13.17 15.98
C LYS A 24 -28.69 12.81 16.61
N ARG A 25 -28.82 13.01 17.95
CA ARG A 25 -30.04 12.81 18.72
C ARG A 25 -30.32 14.08 19.54
N ASP A 26 -31.54 14.51 19.57
CA ASP A 26 -32.01 15.69 20.38
C ASP A 26 -31.06 16.88 20.27
N ASN A 27 -30.65 17.19 19.06
CA ASN A 27 -29.70 18.26 18.71
C ASN A 27 -28.27 18.11 19.25
N ARG A 28 -27.91 16.95 19.83
CA ARG A 28 -26.59 16.62 20.31
C ARG A 28 -25.95 15.54 19.43
N GLU A 29 -24.63 15.57 19.30
CA GLU A 29 -23.86 14.58 18.54
C GLU A 29 -23.38 13.45 19.46
N TYR A 30 -23.62 12.21 19.04
CA TYR A 30 -23.21 10.98 19.72
C TYR A 30 -22.38 10.08 18.79
N ILE A 31 -21.55 9.27 19.40
CA ILE A 31 -20.96 8.11 18.74
C ILE A 31 -21.76 6.88 19.14
N ARG A 32 -22.47 6.31 18.19
CA ARG A 32 -23.18 5.04 18.36
C ARG A 32 -22.19 3.90 18.17
N ILE A 33 -22.20 2.96 19.10
CA ILE A 33 -21.41 1.74 19.14
C ILE A 33 -22.36 0.59 18.84
N ASP A 34 -22.20 -0.05 17.69
CA ASP A 34 -22.96 -1.25 17.31
C ASP A 34 -22.04 -2.48 17.47
N TYR A 35 -22.46 -3.42 18.32
CA TYR A 35 -21.70 -4.62 18.65
C TYR A 35 -22.48 -5.91 18.42
N ALA A 36 -23.54 -5.86 17.60
CA ALA A 36 -24.32 -7.01 17.12
C ALA A 36 -24.75 -8.00 18.25
N GLY A 37 -25.05 -7.48 19.45
CA GLY A 37 -25.52 -8.28 20.59
C GLY A 37 -24.47 -9.18 21.23
N ASN A 38 -23.17 -8.92 21.04
CA ASN A 38 -22.11 -9.67 21.71
C ASN A 38 -22.13 -9.43 23.23
N LYS A 39 -22.33 -10.49 24.00
CA LYS A 39 -22.52 -10.43 25.46
C LYS A 39 -21.28 -9.91 26.21
N GLU A 40 -20.09 -10.36 25.83
CA GLU A 40 -18.81 -9.95 26.43
C GLU A 40 -18.58 -8.44 26.24
N ILE A 41 -18.84 -7.94 25.02
CA ILE A 41 -18.70 -6.52 24.70
C ILE A 41 -19.78 -5.70 25.42
N HIS A 42 -20.99 -6.23 25.53
CA HIS A 42 -22.07 -5.58 26.27
C HIS A 42 -21.71 -5.35 27.75
N GLU A 43 -21.19 -6.38 28.42
CA GLU A 43 -20.76 -6.32 29.81
C GLU A 43 -19.61 -5.29 30.00
N LEU A 44 -18.65 -5.25 29.07
CA LEU A 44 -17.55 -4.28 29.10
C LEU A 44 -18.05 -2.83 28.89
N LEU A 45 -18.97 -2.61 27.96
CA LEU A 45 -19.55 -1.28 27.70
C LEU A 45 -20.43 -0.78 28.86
N THR A 46 -21.15 -1.70 29.53
CA THR A 46 -22.01 -1.34 30.68
C THR A 46 -21.19 -0.93 31.91
N GLN A 47 -19.96 -1.41 32.05
CA GLN A 47 -19.05 -1.03 33.12
C GLN A 47 -18.30 0.28 32.86
N ASP A 48 -18.42 0.84 31.64
CA ASP A 48 -17.69 2.05 31.26
C ASP A 48 -18.52 3.31 31.62
N THR A 49 -17.99 4.11 32.53
CA THR A 49 -18.59 5.38 32.93
C THR A 49 -18.56 6.38 31.76
N GLY A 50 -19.74 6.78 31.26
CA GLY A 50 -19.87 7.66 30.10
C GLY A 50 -20.38 6.98 28.83
N VAL A 51 -20.68 5.68 28.91
CA VAL A 51 -21.36 4.92 27.87
C VAL A 51 -22.82 4.70 28.28
N GLU A 52 -23.74 5.14 27.45
CA GLU A 52 -25.19 4.89 27.62
C GLU A 52 -25.57 3.67 26.79
N THR A 53 -25.97 2.58 27.43
CA THR A 53 -26.42 1.36 26.74
C THR A 53 -27.95 1.37 26.58
N PHE A 54 -28.42 1.18 25.35
CA PHE A 54 -29.84 1.05 25.02
C PHE A 54 -30.12 -0.35 24.46
N GLY A 55 -30.51 -1.24 25.33
CA GLY A 55 -30.79 -2.62 24.95
C GLY A 55 -29.56 -3.43 24.54
N TYR A 56 -29.80 -4.64 24.06
CA TYR A 56 -28.73 -5.52 23.55
C TYR A 56 -28.35 -5.14 22.11
N GLY A 57 -27.10 -4.73 21.91
CA GLY A 57 -26.53 -4.55 20.56
C GLY A 57 -26.06 -3.15 20.21
N SER A 58 -26.48 -2.11 20.96
CA SER A 58 -26.00 -0.75 20.72
C SER A 58 -25.78 0.06 22.00
N ALA A 59 -24.77 0.94 21.97
CA ALA A 59 -24.45 1.88 23.04
C ALA A 59 -24.08 3.24 22.43
N TYR A 60 -24.05 4.28 23.26
CA TYR A 60 -23.82 5.66 22.82
C TYR A 60 -22.81 6.35 23.76
N ILE A 61 -21.93 7.14 23.17
CA ILE A 61 -21.02 8.05 23.88
C ILE A 61 -21.24 9.46 23.32
N PRO A 62 -21.36 10.51 24.16
CA PRO A 62 -21.39 11.87 23.64
C PRO A 62 -20.15 12.18 22.81
N ALA A 63 -20.32 12.73 21.60
CA ALA A 63 -19.20 12.98 20.68
C ALA A 63 -18.17 13.97 21.28
N ALA A 64 -18.59 14.83 22.21
CA ALA A 64 -17.71 15.78 22.90
C ALA A 64 -16.68 15.09 23.83
N THR A 65 -17.02 13.96 24.41
CA THR A 65 -16.16 13.21 25.35
C THR A 65 -15.46 12.02 24.68
N PHE A 66 -15.88 11.65 23.48
CA PHE A 66 -15.33 10.50 22.76
C PHE A 66 -13.91 10.75 22.25
N ARG A 67 -12.98 9.90 22.65
CA ARG A 67 -11.63 9.84 22.11
C ARG A 67 -11.36 8.47 21.51
N LEU A 68 -11.16 8.42 20.20
CA LEU A 68 -10.94 7.16 19.50
C LEU A 68 -9.71 6.37 19.97
N PRO A 69 -8.54 6.98 20.27
CA PRO A 69 -7.40 6.23 20.80
C PRO A 69 -7.74 5.48 22.09
N ASP A 70 -8.36 6.17 23.05
CA ASP A 70 -8.71 5.59 24.36
C ASP A 70 -9.74 4.45 24.20
N PHE A 71 -10.72 4.66 23.32
CA PHE A 71 -11.71 3.63 22.98
C PHE A 71 -11.06 2.44 22.30
N TYR A 72 -10.14 2.69 21.34
CA TYR A 72 -9.44 1.64 20.61
C TYR A 72 -8.55 0.80 21.53
N ASP A 73 -7.77 1.43 22.40
CA ASP A 73 -6.88 0.74 23.35
C ASP A 73 -7.67 -0.15 24.33
N ARG A 74 -8.84 0.31 24.76
CA ARG A 74 -9.70 -0.43 25.69
C ARG A 74 -10.40 -1.63 25.06
N TYR A 75 -10.97 -1.49 23.86
CA TYR A 75 -11.85 -2.50 23.27
C TYR A 75 -11.19 -3.35 22.16
N SER A 76 -10.05 -2.95 21.59
CA SER A 76 -9.36 -3.73 20.57
C SER A 76 -8.84 -5.11 21.04
N PRO A 77 -8.57 -5.38 22.32
CA PRO A 77 -8.28 -6.73 22.78
C PRO A 77 -9.46 -7.70 22.63
N HIS A 78 -10.70 -7.18 22.73
CA HIS A 78 -11.94 -7.96 22.79
C HIS A 78 -12.69 -8.01 21.44
N ALA A 79 -12.54 -6.97 20.60
CA ALA A 79 -13.28 -6.83 19.35
C ALA A 79 -12.45 -6.21 18.23
N TYR A 80 -12.88 -6.48 16.99
CA TYR A 80 -12.48 -5.68 15.85
C TYR A 80 -13.30 -4.39 15.80
N ILE A 81 -12.65 -3.22 15.73
CA ILE A 81 -13.32 -1.92 15.77
C ILE A 81 -13.29 -1.27 14.38
N ASP A 82 -14.45 -1.15 13.76
CA ASP A 82 -14.64 -0.36 12.53
C ASP A 82 -15.12 1.05 12.89
N TYR A 83 -14.22 2.02 12.75
CA TYR A 83 -14.48 3.45 12.97
C TYR A 83 -14.56 4.26 11.67
N SER A 84 -14.65 3.59 10.53
CA SER A 84 -14.65 4.24 9.21
C SER A 84 -15.83 5.20 9.02
N ARG A 85 -16.92 4.99 9.77
CA ARG A 85 -18.16 5.77 9.71
C ARG A 85 -18.23 6.93 10.73
N VAL A 86 -17.28 7.02 11.65
CA VAL A 86 -17.17 8.15 12.62
C VAL A 86 -16.46 9.34 11.98
N TYR A 87 -15.40 9.06 11.26
CA TYR A 87 -14.62 10.07 10.55
C TYR A 87 -14.98 10.03 9.07
N VAL A 88 -16.14 10.59 8.72
CA VAL A 88 -16.36 11.00 7.34
C VAL A 88 -15.27 12.02 7.04
N ARG A 89 -14.24 11.59 6.32
CA ARG A 89 -13.30 12.53 5.71
C ARG A 89 -14.16 13.34 4.74
N HIS A 90 -14.65 14.49 5.19
CA HIS A 90 -15.07 15.50 4.24
C HIS A 90 -13.87 15.71 3.33
N PRO A 91 -13.95 15.39 2.02
CA PRO A 91 -12.89 15.77 1.12
C PRO A 91 -12.72 17.27 1.37
N LYS A 92 -11.50 17.70 1.72
CA LYS A 92 -11.17 19.13 1.77
C LYS A 92 -11.76 19.69 0.48
N PRO A 93 -12.55 20.78 0.54
CA PRO A 93 -13.14 21.35 -0.67
C PRO A 93 -11.98 21.52 -1.64
N GLN A 94 -11.98 20.74 -2.72
CA GLN A 94 -11.01 20.89 -3.78
C GLN A 94 -11.37 22.25 -4.36
N ARG A 95 -10.60 23.28 -4.00
CA ARG A 95 -10.67 24.56 -4.69
C ARG A 95 -10.33 24.22 -6.13
N GLU A 96 -11.32 24.24 -7.00
CA GLU A 96 -11.12 24.05 -8.43
C GLU A 96 -10.41 25.27 -8.97
N TYR A 97 -9.08 25.18 -9.01
CA TYR A 97 -8.30 26.11 -9.83
C TYR A 97 -8.52 25.69 -11.28
N THR A 98 -9.02 26.62 -12.06
CA THR A 98 -9.02 26.49 -13.51
C THR A 98 -7.56 26.44 -13.95
N LEU A 99 -7.13 25.25 -14.38
CA LEU A 99 -5.79 25.10 -14.94
C LEU A 99 -5.69 25.86 -16.27
N PRO A 100 -4.49 26.29 -16.67
CA PRO A 100 -4.31 26.90 -17.96
C PRO A 100 -4.80 25.97 -19.09
N GLU A 101 -5.38 26.57 -20.11
CA GLU A 101 -5.84 25.88 -21.31
C GLU A 101 -4.71 25.03 -21.91
N GLY A 102 -5.04 23.84 -22.38
CA GLY A 102 -4.08 22.89 -22.94
C GLY A 102 -3.28 22.08 -21.94
N TYR A 103 -3.33 22.38 -20.61
CA TYR A 103 -2.50 21.66 -19.64
C TYR A 103 -2.95 20.21 -19.43
N LEU A 104 -4.23 19.98 -19.23
CA LEU A 104 -4.78 18.62 -19.05
C LEU A 104 -4.86 17.88 -20.39
N GLU A 105 -5.31 18.56 -21.42
CA GLU A 105 -5.45 18.04 -22.78
C GLU A 105 -4.13 17.48 -23.29
N LEU A 106 -3.02 18.21 -23.06
CA LEU A 106 -1.70 17.74 -23.50
C LEU A 106 -1.20 16.54 -22.68
N LEU A 107 -1.52 16.47 -21.37
CA LEU A 107 -1.23 15.28 -20.57
C LEU A 107 -1.99 14.04 -21.08
N GLU A 108 -3.25 14.22 -21.48
CA GLU A 108 -4.08 13.17 -22.05
C GLU A 108 -3.60 12.75 -23.44
N GLN A 109 -3.32 13.71 -24.33
CA GLN A 109 -2.74 13.45 -25.65
C GLN A 109 -1.42 12.68 -25.58
N LYS A 110 -0.57 13.00 -24.60
CA LYS A 110 0.67 12.27 -24.33
C LYS A 110 0.44 10.94 -23.59
N ARG A 111 -0.80 10.55 -23.38
CA ARG A 111 -1.22 9.29 -22.71
C ARG A 111 -0.57 9.07 -21.34
N TYR A 112 -0.47 10.14 -20.54
CA TYR A 112 -0.07 9.99 -19.14
C TYR A 112 -1.09 9.17 -18.37
N SER A 113 -0.64 8.41 -17.37
CA SER A 113 -1.55 7.62 -16.55
C SER A 113 -2.51 8.53 -15.75
N PRO A 114 -3.76 8.10 -15.47
CA PRO A 114 -4.70 8.87 -14.65
C PRO A 114 -4.10 9.31 -13.29
N SER A 115 -3.28 8.47 -12.69
CA SER A 115 -2.56 8.79 -11.45
C SER A 115 -1.54 9.93 -11.66
N THR A 116 -0.82 9.93 -12.78
CA THR A 116 0.13 10.99 -13.12
C THR A 116 -0.60 12.31 -13.38
N ILE A 117 -1.69 12.28 -14.16
CA ILE A 117 -2.53 13.45 -14.44
C ILE A 117 -3.06 14.05 -13.13
N LYS A 118 -3.60 13.22 -12.24
CA LYS A 118 -4.06 13.65 -10.91
C LYS A 118 -2.96 14.33 -10.10
N THR A 119 -1.74 13.77 -10.12
CA THR A 119 -0.60 14.32 -9.40
C THR A 119 -0.13 15.65 -9.99
N TYR A 120 -0.02 15.73 -11.31
CA TYR A 120 0.39 16.96 -12.00
C TYR A 120 -0.63 18.07 -11.80
N ARG A 121 -1.92 17.75 -11.92
CA ARG A 121 -3.02 18.68 -11.61
C ARG A 121 -2.87 19.26 -10.20
N ALA A 122 -2.76 18.41 -9.18
CA ALA A 122 -2.65 18.84 -7.80
C ALA A 122 -1.41 19.73 -7.57
N TYR A 123 -0.24 19.31 -8.07
CA TYR A 123 1.01 20.03 -7.86
C TYR A 123 1.07 21.35 -8.61
N PHE A 124 0.50 21.42 -9.80
CA PHE A 124 0.44 22.66 -10.55
C PHE A 124 -0.61 23.62 -9.97
N SER A 125 -1.74 23.11 -9.47
CA SER A 125 -2.72 23.93 -8.73
C SER A 125 -2.12 24.54 -7.46
N ASP A 126 -1.32 23.79 -6.70
CA ASP A 126 -0.61 24.31 -5.53
C ASP A 126 0.37 25.44 -5.92
N PHE A 127 1.04 25.31 -7.07
CA PHE A 127 1.95 26.32 -7.61
C PHE A 127 1.20 27.61 -7.98
N MET A 128 0.06 27.49 -8.63
CA MET A 128 -0.83 28.60 -8.98
C MET A 128 -1.36 29.32 -7.73
N GLU A 129 -1.76 28.54 -6.71
CA GLU A 129 -2.21 29.13 -5.43
C GLU A 129 -1.14 29.94 -4.74
N TYR A 130 0.10 29.44 -4.70
CA TYR A 130 1.22 30.18 -4.12
C TYR A 130 1.48 31.53 -4.82
N HIS A 131 1.25 31.58 -6.14
CA HIS A 131 1.44 32.77 -6.96
C HIS A 131 0.11 33.51 -7.25
N LYS A 132 -0.92 33.29 -6.40
CA LYS A 132 -2.22 33.94 -6.57
C LYS A 132 -2.09 35.46 -6.74
N GLY A 133 -2.79 36.00 -7.74
CA GLY A 133 -2.73 37.44 -8.09
C GLY A 133 -1.56 37.81 -9.01
N ARG A 134 -0.67 36.88 -9.35
CA ARG A 134 0.40 37.10 -10.32
C ARG A 134 0.13 36.36 -11.62
N ASN A 135 0.53 36.95 -12.71
CA ASN A 135 0.46 36.26 -14.00
C ASN A 135 1.57 35.18 -14.05
N ILE A 136 1.15 33.89 -14.08
CA ILE A 136 2.07 32.74 -14.08
C ILE A 136 2.93 32.70 -15.35
N ASP A 137 2.47 33.27 -16.47
CA ASP A 137 3.24 33.33 -17.72
C ASP A 137 4.46 34.24 -17.66
N ARG A 138 4.46 35.18 -16.73
CA ARG A 138 5.54 36.17 -16.54
C ARG A 138 6.51 35.79 -15.40
N LEU A 139 6.29 34.64 -14.74
CA LEU A 139 7.18 34.20 -13.68
C LEU A 139 8.54 33.78 -14.24
N LYS A 140 9.60 34.23 -13.55
CA LYS A 140 10.98 33.88 -13.88
C LYS A 140 11.42 32.64 -13.10
N VAL A 141 12.51 32.01 -13.52
CA VAL A 141 13.13 30.87 -12.80
C VAL A 141 13.38 31.19 -11.32
N ALA A 142 13.74 32.43 -11.01
CA ALA A 142 13.91 32.86 -9.64
C ALA A 142 12.64 32.76 -8.78
N ASP A 143 11.46 33.06 -9.37
CA ASP A 143 10.18 32.94 -8.66
C ASP A 143 9.84 31.47 -8.42
N ILE A 144 10.11 30.61 -9.39
CA ILE A 144 9.91 29.15 -9.26
C ILE A 144 10.83 28.60 -8.17
N ASN A 145 12.12 29.00 -8.14
CA ASN A 145 13.06 28.57 -7.10
C ASN A 145 12.65 29.07 -5.71
N LYS A 146 12.07 30.28 -5.57
CA LYS A 146 11.49 30.76 -4.30
C LYS A 146 10.34 29.88 -3.83
N TYR A 147 9.44 29.46 -4.73
CA TYR A 147 8.39 28.52 -4.40
C TYR A 147 8.93 27.17 -3.95
N ILE A 148 9.94 26.63 -4.66
CA ILE A 148 10.57 25.36 -4.28
C ILE A 148 11.22 25.48 -2.90
N LEU A 149 11.92 26.60 -2.61
CA LEU A 149 12.52 26.86 -1.30
C LEU A 149 11.46 26.94 -0.18
N TYR A 150 10.33 27.60 -0.44
CA TYR A 150 9.18 27.62 0.47
C TYR A 150 8.67 26.20 0.75
N LEU A 151 8.53 25.35 -0.27
CA LEU A 151 8.08 23.97 -0.10
C LEU A 151 9.06 23.13 0.75
N VAL A 152 10.35 23.34 0.57
CA VAL A 152 11.40 22.64 1.34
C VAL A 152 11.41 23.10 2.79
N ASN A 153 11.43 24.41 3.03
CA ASN A 153 11.63 24.97 4.35
C ASN A 153 10.36 24.96 5.20
N GLU A 154 9.21 25.37 4.62
CA GLU A 154 7.95 25.52 5.36
C GLU A 154 7.09 24.24 5.30
N LYS A 155 7.01 23.61 4.14
CA LYS A 155 6.17 22.39 3.97
C LYS A 155 6.95 21.11 4.21
N LYS A 156 8.27 21.16 4.34
CA LYS A 156 9.17 20.02 4.62
C LYS A 156 8.90 18.82 3.70
N ILE A 157 8.70 19.10 2.41
CA ILE A 157 8.42 18.06 1.41
C ILE A 157 9.64 17.17 1.18
N SER A 158 9.41 15.91 0.77
CA SER A 158 10.50 15.00 0.41
C SER A 158 11.15 15.38 -0.92
N VAL A 159 12.41 14.94 -1.13
CA VAL A 159 13.16 15.11 -2.39
C VAL A 159 12.36 14.63 -3.61
N SER A 160 11.72 13.48 -3.48
CA SER A 160 10.88 12.92 -4.55
C SER A 160 9.67 13.82 -4.86
N GLN A 161 9.01 14.35 -3.83
CA GLN A 161 7.89 15.31 -4.01
C GLN A 161 8.37 16.61 -4.66
N GLN A 162 9.56 17.13 -4.26
CA GLN A 162 10.16 18.30 -4.88
C GLN A 162 10.38 18.08 -6.38
N ASN A 163 11.02 16.98 -6.75
CA ASN A 163 11.31 16.66 -8.15
C ASN A 163 10.04 16.45 -8.98
N MET A 164 9.00 15.84 -8.40
CA MET A 164 7.70 15.67 -9.07
C MET A 164 6.97 17.01 -9.28
N ARG A 165 7.03 17.94 -8.33
CA ARG A 165 6.47 19.30 -8.46
C ARG A 165 7.20 20.09 -9.54
N ILE A 166 8.54 20.01 -9.57
CA ILE A 166 9.34 20.61 -10.63
C ILE A 166 8.94 20.06 -11.99
N ASN A 167 8.72 18.73 -12.11
CA ASN A 167 8.27 18.15 -13.37
C ASN A 167 6.90 18.69 -13.80
N ALA A 168 5.94 18.86 -12.90
CA ALA A 168 4.62 19.40 -13.20
C ALA A 168 4.70 20.87 -13.65
N ILE A 169 5.57 21.68 -13.02
CA ILE A 169 5.83 23.08 -13.40
C ILE A 169 6.53 23.16 -14.75
N LYS A 170 7.60 22.38 -14.94
CA LYS A 170 8.32 22.32 -16.24
C LYS A 170 7.44 21.85 -17.37
N PHE A 171 6.53 20.93 -17.14
CA PHE A 171 5.56 20.48 -18.14
C PHE A 171 4.75 21.66 -18.68
N TYR A 172 4.30 22.57 -17.82
CA TYR A 172 3.59 23.76 -18.26
C TYR A 172 4.46 24.64 -19.16
N TYR A 173 5.60 25.08 -18.66
CA TYR A 173 6.42 26.06 -19.39
C TYR A 173 7.08 25.49 -20.65
N GLU A 174 7.53 24.23 -20.61
CA GLU A 174 8.26 23.61 -21.73
C GLU A 174 7.33 22.96 -22.76
N GLN A 175 6.18 22.44 -22.34
CA GLN A 175 5.34 21.64 -23.24
C GLN A 175 4.05 22.36 -23.62
N VAL A 176 3.40 23.06 -22.67
CA VAL A 176 2.13 23.76 -22.95
C VAL A 176 2.41 25.13 -23.56
N LYS A 177 3.36 25.87 -23.03
CA LYS A 177 3.74 27.19 -23.53
C LYS A 177 4.76 27.14 -24.69
N GLY A 178 5.33 25.99 -25.01
CA GLY A 178 6.32 25.87 -26.06
C GLY A 178 7.66 26.56 -25.78
N GLY A 179 7.94 26.85 -24.50
CA GLY A 179 9.19 27.49 -24.08
C GLY A 179 10.41 26.59 -24.27
N GLN A 180 11.55 27.19 -24.62
CA GLN A 180 12.78 26.42 -24.81
C GLN A 180 13.21 25.70 -23.53
N ARG A 181 13.54 24.43 -23.64
CA ARG A 181 13.95 23.56 -22.51
C ARG A 181 15.13 24.11 -21.72
N GLN A 182 16.03 24.84 -22.36
CA GLN A 182 17.19 25.48 -21.74
C GLN A 182 16.80 26.59 -20.75
N TYR A 183 15.69 27.30 -21.00
CA TYR A 183 15.29 28.45 -20.18
C TYR A 183 14.93 28.04 -18.73
N TYR A 184 14.42 26.83 -18.54
CA TYR A 184 14.01 26.28 -17.23
C TYR A 184 15.03 25.29 -16.65
N GLY A 185 16.24 25.23 -17.25
CA GLY A 185 17.37 24.43 -16.72
C GLY A 185 17.87 24.90 -15.35
N GLY A 186 17.70 26.21 -15.04
CA GLY A 186 18.09 26.81 -13.78
C GLY A 186 17.19 26.49 -12.57
N ILE A 187 16.14 25.66 -12.73
CA ILE A 187 15.33 25.21 -11.58
C ILE A 187 16.15 24.17 -10.79
N THR A 188 16.43 24.51 -9.52
CA THR A 188 17.25 23.67 -8.64
C THR A 188 16.54 22.37 -8.27
N ARG A 189 17.13 21.23 -8.64
CA ARG A 189 16.68 19.90 -8.26
C ARG A 189 17.47 19.38 -7.08
N ALA A 190 16.77 18.73 -6.16
CA ALA A 190 17.44 17.99 -5.10
C ALA A 190 18.07 16.70 -5.66
N LYS A 191 19.29 16.40 -5.19
CA LYS A 191 19.97 15.14 -5.51
C LYS A 191 19.26 13.99 -4.80
N GLU A 192 18.82 13.00 -5.56
CA GLU A 192 18.24 11.79 -4.97
C GLU A 192 19.36 10.84 -4.53
N TYR A 193 19.39 10.54 -3.25
CA TYR A 193 20.19 9.43 -2.73
C TYR A 193 19.31 8.17 -2.79
N LYS A 194 19.70 7.23 -3.63
CA LYS A 194 19.05 5.93 -3.69
C LYS A 194 19.41 5.16 -2.42
N SER A 195 18.49 5.05 -1.48
CA SER A 195 18.64 4.10 -0.38
C SER A 195 18.55 2.67 -0.91
N LEU A 196 19.26 1.75 -0.26
CA LEU A 196 19.08 0.33 -0.53
C LEU A 196 17.63 -0.06 -0.22
N PRO A 197 17.05 -1.00 -1.00
CA PRO A 197 15.70 -1.47 -0.74
C PRO A 197 15.64 -2.17 0.61
N GLU A 198 14.63 -1.81 1.39
CA GLU A 198 14.30 -2.52 2.62
C GLU A 198 13.69 -3.88 2.27
N VAL A 199 14.18 -4.93 2.91
CA VAL A 199 13.83 -6.33 2.65
C VAL A 199 13.35 -6.98 3.94
N LEU A 200 12.28 -7.77 3.86
CA LEU A 200 11.85 -8.64 4.96
C LEU A 200 12.65 -9.94 4.90
N SER A 201 13.11 -10.42 6.02
CA SER A 201 13.69 -11.77 6.14
C SER A 201 12.63 -12.85 5.85
N ARG A 202 13.05 -14.05 5.50
CA ARG A 202 12.15 -15.20 5.28
C ARG A 202 11.30 -15.50 6.51
N ASN A 203 11.87 -15.34 7.70
CA ASN A 203 11.16 -15.53 8.97
C ASN A 203 10.07 -14.45 9.16
N GLU A 204 10.36 -13.17 8.88
CA GLU A 204 9.36 -12.10 8.96
C GLU A 204 8.21 -12.31 7.98
N VAL A 205 8.50 -12.70 6.73
CA VAL A 205 7.47 -13.06 5.75
C VAL A 205 6.61 -14.22 6.26
N SER A 206 7.22 -15.27 6.80
CA SER A 206 6.51 -16.42 7.37
C SER A 206 5.60 -16.01 8.52
N ARG A 207 6.08 -15.19 9.46
CA ARG A 207 5.28 -14.67 10.58
C ARG A 207 4.12 -13.81 10.10
N ILE A 208 4.33 -12.93 9.12
CA ILE A 208 3.24 -12.12 8.52
C ILE A 208 2.15 -13.03 7.95
N LEU A 209 2.53 -14.04 7.17
CA LEU A 209 1.57 -14.95 6.54
C LEU A 209 0.80 -15.78 7.57
N SER A 210 1.46 -16.22 8.65
CA SER A 210 0.82 -16.95 9.76
C SER A 210 -0.19 -16.12 10.54
N CYS A 211 -0.03 -14.79 10.57
CA CYS A 211 -0.98 -13.87 11.20
C CYS A 211 -2.22 -13.55 10.34
N LEU A 212 -2.29 -14.07 9.11
CA LEU A 212 -3.42 -13.83 8.19
C LEU A 212 -4.41 -15.00 8.25
N SER A 213 -5.46 -14.84 9.04
CA SER A 213 -6.55 -15.84 9.17
C SER A 213 -7.48 -15.83 7.95
N ASN A 214 -7.73 -14.67 7.33
CA ASN A 214 -8.60 -14.56 6.16
C ASN A 214 -7.91 -15.14 4.91
N PRO A 215 -8.50 -16.18 4.24
CA PRO A 215 -7.90 -16.84 3.08
C PRO A 215 -7.60 -15.88 1.92
N LYS A 216 -8.52 -14.94 1.62
CA LYS A 216 -8.32 -13.91 0.59
C LYS A 216 -7.06 -13.09 0.87
N HIS A 217 -6.93 -12.57 2.07
CA HIS A 217 -5.79 -11.72 2.46
C HIS A 217 -4.47 -12.51 2.43
N ARG A 218 -4.49 -13.76 2.89
CA ARG A 218 -3.32 -14.64 2.84
C ARG A 218 -2.90 -14.91 1.40
N CYS A 219 -3.82 -15.26 0.51
CA CYS A 219 -3.54 -15.44 -0.91
C CYS A 219 -2.98 -14.18 -1.57
N MET A 220 -3.54 -13.00 -1.27
CA MET A 220 -3.06 -11.72 -1.82
C MET A 220 -1.61 -11.43 -1.43
N ILE A 221 -1.28 -11.54 -0.15
CA ILE A 221 0.07 -11.26 0.36
C ILE A 221 1.06 -12.33 -0.12
N SER A 222 0.66 -13.61 -0.11
CA SER A 222 1.48 -14.71 -0.63
C SER A 222 1.79 -14.53 -2.12
N LEU A 223 0.82 -14.08 -2.92
CA LEU A 223 1.00 -13.91 -4.36
C LEU A 223 1.95 -12.74 -4.67
N ILE A 224 1.88 -11.64 -3.92
CA ILE A 224 2.86 -10.54 -4.07
C ILE A 224 4.27 -11.04 -3.80
N TYR A 225 4.46 -11.81 -2.74
CA TYR A 225 5.77 -12.33 -2.36
C TYR A 225 6.26 -13.43 -3.30
N SER A 226 5.43 -14.40 -3.68
CA SER A 226 5.86 -15.58 -4.47
C SER A 226 6.03 -15.29 -5.96
N ALA A 227 5.33 -14.28 -6.51
CA ALA A 227 5.41 -13.89 -7.92
C ALA A 227 6.01 -12.48 -8.14
N GLY A 228 6.45 -11.80 -7.09
CA GLY A 228 7.08 -10.49 -7.17
C GLY A 228 6.17 -9.40 -7.75
N LEU A 229 4.87 -9.42 -7.44
CA LEU A 229 3.89 -8.50 -8.02
C LEU A 229 4.01 -7.07 -7.49
N ARG A 230 3.74 -6.10 -8.37
CA ARG A 230 3.39 -4.75 -7.91
C ARG A 230 1.96 -4.75 -7.37
N ARG A 231 1.66 -3.84 -6.43
CA ARG A 231 0.30 -3.71 -5.87
C ARG A 231 -0.79 -3.60 -6.95
N SER A 232 -0.57 -2.76 -7.96
CA SER A 232 -1.53 -2.59 -9.06
C SER A 232 -1.64 -3.83 -9.94
N GLU A 233 -0.58 -4.60 -10.12
CA GLU A 233 -0.59 -5.84 -10.87
C GLU A 233 -1.44 -6.89 -10.15
N LEU A 234 -1.25 -7.07 -8.84
CA LEU A 234 -2.09 -7.97 -8.04
C LEU A 234 -3.57 -7.63 -8.16
N LEU A 235 -3.93 -6.35 -7.99
CA LEU A 235 -5.32 -5.92 -7.99
C LEU A 235 -5.98 -6.07 -9.37
N ASN A 236 -5.19 -6.05 -10.44
CA ASN A 236 -5.67 -6.23 -11.82
C ASN A 236 -5.69 -7.69 -12.29
N LEU A 237 -5.27 -8.65 -11.47
CA LEU A 237 -5.34 -10.06 -11.84
C LEU A 237 -6.79 -10.52 -11.97
N THR A 238 -7.01 -11.36 -12.96
CA THR A 238 -8.25 -12.11 -13.15
C THR A 238 -8.01 -13.60 -12.86
N PRO A 239 -9.04 -14.41 -12.61
CA PRO A 239 -8.86 -15.85 -12.46
C PRO A 239 -8.14 -16.54 -13.63
N LYS A 240 -8.32 -16.01 -14.85
CA LYS A 240 -7.66 -16.51 -16.07
C LYS A 240 -6.15 -16.25 -16.14
N ASP A 241 -5.63 -15.43 -15.23
CA ASP A 241 -4.20 -15.13 -15.18
C ASP A 241 -3.40 -16.15 -14.35
N ILE A 242 -4.09 -17.05 -13.65
CA ILE A 242 -3.49 -18.18 -12.94
C ILE A 242 -3.43 -19.37 -13.89
N ILE A 243 -2.23 -19.67 -14.39
CA ILE A 243 -1.99 -20.76 -15.34
C ILE A 243 -1.48 -21.97 -14.54
N SER A 244 -2.40 -22.71 -13.94
CA SER A 244 -2.09 -23.82 -13.02
C SER A 244 -1.32 -24.95 -13.68
N GLU A 245 -1.56 -25.25 -14.96
CA GLU A 245 -0.90 -26.32 -15.72
C GLU A 245 0.61 -26.07 -15.93
N ARG A 246 0.99 -24.78 -15.99
CA ARG A 246 2.37 -24.38 -16.18
C ARG A 246 3.03 -23.83 -14.90
N MET A 247 2.30 -23.78 -13.81
CA MET A 247 2.74 -23.16 -12.56
C MET A 247 3.22 -21.71 -12.76
N LEU A 248 2.48 -20.93 -13.53
CA LEU A 248 2.77 -19.54 -13.86
C LEU A 248 1.62 -18.60 -13.54
N VAL A 249 1.98 -17.34 -13.27
CA VAL A 249 1.04 -16.20 -13.19
C VAL A 249 1.32 -15.27 -14.36
N ARG A 250 0.30 -15.01 -15.18
CA ARG A 250 0.35 -14.03 -16.26
C ARG A 250 0.11 -12.64 -15.69
N ILE A 251 1.00 -11.71 -15.96
CA ILE A 251 0.99 -10.37 -15.36
C ILE A 251 1.01 -9.32 -16.47
N MET A 252 -0.03 -8.49 -16.51
CA MET A 252 -0.10 -7.35 -17.40
C MET A 252 0.52 -6.12 -16.74
N GLY A 253 1.66 -5.69 -17.23
CA GLY A 253 2.40 -4.53 -16.74
C GLY A 253 1.97 -3.20 -17.40
N LYS A 254 2.67 -2.13 -17.03
CA LYS A 254 2.48 -0.81 -17.61
C LYS A 254 2.76 -0.84 -19.14
N GLY A 255 1.88 -0.23 -19.92
CA GLY A 255 2.02 -0.21 -21.40
C GLY A 255 1.59 -1.52 -22.07
N ARG A 256 0.75 -2.34 -21.43
CA ARG A 256 0.26 -3.62 -21.94
C ARG A 256 1.36 -4.67 -22.21
N LYS A 257 2.54 -4.51 -21.63
CA LYS A 257 3.58 -5.54 -21.68
C LYS A 257 3.18 -6.71 -20.78
N CYS A 258 3.10 -7.91 -21.37
CA CYS A 258 2.82 -9.14 -20.64
C CYS A 258 4.13 -9.78 -20.17
N ARG A 259 4.14 -10.31 -18.97
CA ARG A 259 5.18 -11.20 -18.45
C ARG A 259 4.58 -12.35 -17.68
N TYR A 260 5.38 -13.38 -17.48
CA TYR A 260 5.03 -14.52 -16.65
C TYR A 260 5.93 -14.54 -15.41
N SER A 261 5.36 -14.94 -14.27
CA SER A 261 6.12 -15.18 -13.05
C SER A 261 5.72 -16.50 -12.40
N LEU A 262 6.44 -16.88 -11.36
CA LEU A 262 6.31 -18.17 -10.71
C LEU A 262 5.01 -18.29 -9.92
N LEU A 263 4.39 -19.45 -9.94
CA LEU A 263 3.28 -19.83 -9.06
C LEU A 263 3.73 -20.98 -8.17
N SER A 264 3.69 -20.81 -6.86
CA SER A 264 4.04 -21.85 -5.90
C SER A 264 2.92 -22.88 -5.78
N GLU A 265 3.24 -24.16 -5.67
CA GLU A 265 2.26 -25.25 -5.46
C GLU A 265 1.43 -25.04 -4.19
N LYS A 266 2.09 -24.61 -3.11
CA LYS A 266 1.42 -24.27 -1.85
C LYS A 266 0.39 -23.16 -2.04
N LEU A 267 0.77 -22.10 -2.77
CA LEU A 267 -0.14 -21.00 -3.06
C LEU A 267 -1.27 -21.43 -3.99
N LEU A 268 -1.03 -22.30 -4.95
CA LEU A 268 -2.07 -22.82 -5.84
C LEU A 268 -3.16 -23.57 -5.06
N LYS A 269 -2.79 -24.34 -4.03
CA LYS A 269 -3.75 -25.00 -3.12
C LYS A 269 -4.60 -23.96 -2.39
N ASP A 270 -3.97 -22.97 -1.77
CA ASP A 270 -4.67 -21.88 -1.06
C ASP A 270 -5.59 -21.08 -2.01
N LEU A 271 -5.15 -20.81 -3.25
CA LEU A 271 -5.97 -20.13 -4.26
C LEU A 271 -7.18 -20.96 -4.71
N ARG A 272 -7.06 -22.28 -4.81
CA ARG A 272 -8.18 -23.17 -5.14
C ARG A 272 -9.24 -23.17 -4.04
N GLU A 273 -8.81 -23.21 -2.77
CA GLU A 273 -9.73 -23.11 -1.63
C GLU A 273 -10.41 -21.74 -1.59
N TYR A 274 -9.64 -20.67 -1.73
CA TYR A 274 -10.17 -19.32 -1.84
C TYR A 274 -11.21 -19.22 -2.98
N PHE A 275 -10.90 -19.74 -4.17
CA PHE A 275 -11.79 -19.67 -5.32
C PHE A 275 -13.10 -20.43 -5.10
N LYS A 276 -13.07 -21.59 -4.45
CA LYS A 276 -14.27 -22.37 -4.10
C LYS A 276 -15.19 -21.61 -3.16
N GLU A 277 -14.61 -20.91 -2.18
CA GLU A 277 -15.35 -20.17 -1.15
C GLU A 277 -15.90 -18.83 -1.68
N TYR A 278 -15.06 -18.02 -2.34
CA TYR A 278 -15.40 -16.64 -2.71
C TYR A 278 -15.96 -16.49 -4.12
N ARG A 279 -15.72 -17.45 -5.02
CA ARG A 279 -16.21 -17.50 -6.42
C ARG A 279 -16.09 -16.16 -7.16
N PRO A 280 -14.90 -15.56 -7.26
CA PRO A 280 -14.70 -14.26 -7.86
C PRO A 280 -15.12 -14.27 -9.35
N GLN A 281 -15.80 -13.21 -9.79
CA GLN A 281 -16.40 -13.13 -11.13
C GLN A 281 -15.47 -12.46 -12.14
N LYS A 282 -14.95 -11.28 -11.79
CA LYS A 282 -14.15 -10.43 -12.69
C LYS A 282 -12.69 -10.37 -12.29
N TRP A 283 -12.42 -9.97 -11.07
CA TRP A 283 -11.06 -9.84 -10.56
C TRP A 283 -10.72 -11.05 -9.70
N LEU A 284 -9.47 -11.49 -9.73
CA LEU A 284 -9.05 -12.59 -8.85
C LEU A 284 -9.34 -12.27 -7.38
N PHE A 285 -9.16 -11.01 -7.00
CA PHE A 285 -9.50 -10.51 -5.66
C PHE A 285 -10.49 -9.35 -5.77
N GLU A 286 -11.72 -9.64 -5.46
CA GLU A 286 -12.80 -8.66 -5.48
C GLU A 286 -12.97 -7.97 -4.12
N GLY A 287 -13.52 -6.76 -4.17
CA GLY A 287 -13.86 -5.95 -3.00
C GLY A 287 -15.01 -6.52 -2.19
N GLU A 288 -15.79 -5.64 -1.59
CA GLU A 288 -16.99 -5.99 -0.83
C GLU A 288 -18.14 -6.39 -1.77
N LYS A 289 -18.26 -5.68 -2.90
CA LYS A 289 -19.27 -5.99 -3.92
C LYS A 289 -18.68 -6.87 -5.02
N PRO A 290 -19.43 -7.89 -5.49
CA PRO A 290 -19.01 -8.73 -6.61
C PRO A 290 -18.68 -7.87 -7.85
N GLY A 291 -17.60 -8.21 -8.55
CA GLY A 291 -17.14 -7.50 -9.74
C GLY A 291 -16.38 -6.18 -9.47
N GLU A 292 -16.37 -5.67 -8.25
CA GLU A 292 -15.55 -4.53 -7.86
C GLU A 292 -14.13 -4.97 -7.50
N GLN A 293 -13.16 -4.15 -7.86
CA GLN A 293 -11.74 -4.40 -7.56
C GLN A 293 -11.47 -4.20 -6.06
N TYR A 294 -10.64 -5.06 -5.48
CA TYR A 294 -10.21 -4.89 -4.09
C TYR A 294 -9.45 -3.57 -3.89
N SER A 295 -9.72 -2.88 -2.79
CA SER A 295 -9.15 -1.55 -2.53
C SER A 295 -7.64 -1.60 -2.26
N ALA A 296 -6.89 -0.75 -2.95
CA ALA A 296 -5.45 -0.60 -2.74
C ALA A 296 -5.09 -0.13 -1.32
N SER A 297 -5.95 0.67 -0.68
CA SER A 297 -5.78 1.12 0.70
C SER A 297 -6.06 0.01 1.71
N ALA A 298 -7.09 -0.81 1.44
CA ALA A 298 -7.41 -1.98 2.27
C ALA A 298 -6.26 -2.99 2.28
N LEU A 299 -5.65 -3.30 1.12
CA LEU A 299 -4.48 -4.17 1.04
C LEU A 299 -3.31 -3.66 1.90
N VAL A 300 -3.04 -2.34 1.86
CA VAL A 300 -1.98 -1.73 2.68
C VAL A 300 -2.32 -1.85 4.17
N LYS A 301 -3.59 -1.66 4.55
CA LYS A 301 -4.05 -1.82 5.94
C LYS A 301 -3.87 -3.25 6.42
N VAL A 302 -4.33 -4.22 5.64
CA VAL A 302 -4.18 -5.67 5.92
C VAL A 302 -2.71 -6.05 6.17
N LEU A 303 -1.80 -5.62 5.30
CA LEU A 303 -0.37 -5.92 5.46
C LEU A 303 0.21 -5.28 6.73
N LYS A 304 -0.13 -4.02 7.04
CA LYS A 304 0.35 -3.34 8.24
C LYS A 304 -0.14 -4.01 9.51
N GLU A 305 -1.42 -4.39 9.57
CA GLU A 305 -2.00 -5.08 10.71
C GLU A 305 -1.38 -6.47 10.89
N ALA A 306 -1.16 -7.21 9.80
CA ALA A 306 -0.48 -8.50 9.87
C ALA A 306 0.97 -8.36 10.35
N ALA A 307 1.71 -7.37 9.88
CA ALA A 307 3.08 -7.09 10.33
C ALA A 307 3.14 -6.70 11.82
N SER A 308 2.20 -5.88 12.29
CA SER A 308 2.07 -5.53 13.70
C SER A 308 1.79 -6.76 14.56
N ARG A 309 0.83 -7.62 14.18
CA ARG A 309 0.54 -8.88 14.89
C ARG A 309 1.70 -9.86 14.86
N ALA A 310 2.50 -9.85 13.79
CA ALA A 310 3.72 -10.63 13.67
C ALA A 310 4.89 -10.08 14.52
N GLY A 311 4.70 -9.00 15.27
CA GLY A 311 5.73 -8.40 16.12
C GLY A 311 6.87 -7.73 15.33
N ILE A 312 6.60 -7.24 14.10
CA ILE A 312 7.59 -6.55 13.30
C ILE A 312 7.59 -5.07 13.67
N LYS A 313 8.73 -4.59 14.18
CA LYS A 313 8.85 -3.22 14.73
C LYS A 313 9.07 -2.14 13.68
N HIS A 314 9.68 -2.49 12.55
CA HIS A 314 9.93 -1.52 11.47
C HIS A 314 8.71 -1.38 10.54
N ARG A 315 8.69 -0.30 9.78
CA ARG A 315 7.58 -0.01 8.86
C ARG A 315 7.58 -0.98 7.69
N VAL A 316 6.47 -1.73 7.53
CA VAL A 316 6.29 -2.65 6.40
C VAL A 316 5.39 -2.01 5.33
N HIS A 317 5.77 -2.15 4.07
CA HIS A 317 4.98 -1.72 2.91
C HIS A 317 4.97 -2.78 1.79
N VAL A 318 3.97 -2.71 0.91
CA VAL A 318 3.71 -3.76 -0.09
C VAL A 318 4.91 -4.02 -1.02
N HIS A 319 5.67 -2.98 -1.37
CA HIS A 319 6.85 -3.15 -2.22
C HIS A 319 7.99 -3.94 -1.56
N MET A 320 8.08 -3.96 -0.22
CA MET A 320 9.07 -4.78 0.48
C MET A 320 8.91 -6.27 0.19
N LEU A 321 7.67 -6.76 0.07
CA LEU A 321 7.42 -8.16 -0.31
C LEU A 321 8.02 -8.51 -1.68
N ARG A 322 7.87 -7.59 -2.64
CA ARG A 322 8.48 -7.75 -3.97
C ARG A 322 10.01 -7.62 -3.92
N HIS A 323 10.55 -6.72 -3.11
CA HIS A 323 12.00 -6.62 -2.89
C HIS A 323 12.52 -7.90 -2.24
N SER A 324 11.80 -8.44 -1.25
CA SER A 324 12.15 -9.70 -0.58
C SER A 324 12.11 -10.88 -1.54
N PHE A 325 11.12 -10.96 -2.45
CA PHE A 325 11.10 -11.96 -3.52
C PHE A 325 12.38 -11.94 -4.35
N ALA A 326 12.75 -10.75 -4.85
CA ALA A 326 13.95 -10.61 -5.69
C ALA A 326 15.24 -10.96 -4.93
N THR A 327 15.38 -10.47 -3.70
CA THR A 327 16.54 -10.71 -2.86
C THR A 327 16.66 -12.18 -2.48
N HIS A 328 15.56 -12.83 -2.09
CA HIS A 328 15.56 -14.23 -1.71
C HIS A 328 15.83 -15.19 -2.91
N LEU A 329 15.40 -14.82 -4.13
CA LEU A 329 15.77 -15.56 -5.34
C LEU A 329 17.27 -15.43 -5.63
N LEU A 330 17.81 -14.21 -5.49
CA LEU A 330 19.24 -13.98 -5.69
C LEU A 330 20.09 -14.75 -4.67
N GLU A 331 19.65 -14.79 -3.40
CA GLU A 331 20.27 -15.59 -2.34
C GLU A 331 20.22 -17.10 -2.60
N GLN A 332 19.24 -17.55 -3.38
CA GLN A 332 19.12 -18.95 -3.83
C GLN A 332 19.95 -19.26 -5.07
N GLY A 333 20.72 -18.31 -5.58
CA GLY A 333 21.56 -18.48 -6.76
C GLY A 333 20.87 -18.22 -8.09
N THR A 334 19.62 -17.69 -8.10
CA THR A 334 18.96 -17.30 -9.35
C THR A 334 19.71 -16.12 -9.97
N ASP A 335 20.03 -16.22 -11.26
CA ASP A 335 20.75 -15.17 -11.96
C ASP A 335 19.92 -13.87 -12.08
N LEU A 336 20.64 -12.75 -12.18
CA LEU A 336 20.03 -11.42 -12.15
C LEU A 336 19.12 -11.14 -13.36
N ARG A 337 19.40 -11.75 -14.51
CA ARG A 337 18.62 -11.57 -15.74
C ARG A 337 17.27 -12.28 -15.63
N THR A 338 17.26 -13.49 -15.11
CA THR A 338 16.02 -14.22 -14.79
C THR A 338 15.17 -13.43 -13.79
N ILE A 339 15.78 -12.88 -12.73
CA ILE A 339 15.05 -12.01 -11.77
C ILE A 339 14.50 -10.77 -12.47
N GLN A 340 15.26 -10.15 -13.36
CA GLN A 340 14.81 -8.99 -14.15
C GLN A 340 13.57 -9.34 -14.99
N GLU A 341 13.57 -10.47 -15.65
CA GLU A 341 12.45 -10.96 -16.49
C GLU A 341 11.21 -11.23 -15.63
N LEU A 342 11.36 -11.97 -14.53
CA LEU A 342 10.28 -12.26 -13.57
C LEU A 342 9.65 -10.98 -13.01
N LEU A 343 10.45 -9.95 -12.71
CA LEU A 343 10.00 -8.68 -12.21
C LEU A 343 9.45 -7.76 -13.32
N GLY A 344 9.81 -7.98 -14.58
CA GLY A 344 9.48 -7.11 -15.70
C GLY A 344 10.10 -5.71 -15.55
N HIS A 345 11.40 -5.66 -15.26
CA HIS A 345 12.19 -4.44 -15.25
C HIS A 345 12.73 -4.17 -16.65
N ASN A 346 12.43 -2.98 -17.20
CA ASN A 346 12.94 -2.61 -18.52
C ASN A 346 14.45 -2.36 -18.54
N ASP A 347 15.03 -1.96 -17.39
CA ASP A 347 16.46 -1.66 -17.22
C ASP A 347 17.05 -2.55 -16.12
N ILE A 348 18.14 -3.22 -16.43
CA ILE A 348 18.88 -4.08 -15.50
C ILE A 348 19.38 -3.31 -14.28
N LYS A 349 19.66 -2.01 -14.42
CA LYS A 349 20.02 -1.11 -13.30
C LYS A 349 18.98 -1.10 -12.17
N THR A 350 17.71 -1.37 -12.50
CA THR A 350 16.63 -1.46 -11.51
C THR A 350 16.71 -2.77 -10.72
N THR A 351 17.29 -3.81 -11.29
CA THR A 351 17.45 -5.12 -10.64
C THR A 351 18.81 -5.23 -9.94
N SER A 352 19.85 -4.57 -10.45
CA SER A 352 21.20 -4.60 -9.86
C SER A 352 21.26 -4.02 -8.43
N ILE A 353 20.25 -3.26 -8.00
CA ILE A 353 20.15 -2.77 -6.61
C ILE A 353 20.11 -3.93 -5.59
N TYR A 354 19.61 -5.10 -5.98
CA TYR A 354 19.55 -6.26 -5.11
C TYR A 354 20.92 -6.89 -4.84
N LEU A 355 21.90 -6.72 -5.73
CA LEU A 355 23.29 -7.18 -5.53
C LEU A 355 23.94 -6.53 -4.30
N HIS A 356 23.52 -5.32 -3.95
CA HIS A 356 24.05 -4.60 -2.79
C HIS A 356 23.39 -5.00 -1.47
N VAL A 357 22.25 -5.72 -1.53
CA VAL A 357 21.50 -6.15 -0.35
C VAL A 357 21.91 -7.55 0.09
N THR A 358 22.38 -8.40 -0.85
CA THR A 358 22.79 -9.78 -0.57
C THR A 358 24.25 -9.84 -0.14
N SER A 359 24.50 -10.20 1.10
CA SER A 359 25.87 -10.56 1.59
C SER A 359 26.23 -12.00 1.26
N ALA A 360 25.25 -12.88 1.10
CA ALA A 360 25.42 -14.30 0.92
C ALA A 360 26.12 -14.67 -0.41
N HIS A 361 26.01 -13.83 -1.43
CA HIS A 361 26.57 -14.16 -2.75
C HIS A 361 28.11 -14.10 -2.78
N LYS A 362 28.72 -13.33 -1.87
CA LYS A 362 30.19 -13.22 -1.83
C LYS A 362 30.85 -14.38 -1.10
N SER A 363 30.19 -14.97 -0.10
CA SER A 363 30.74 -16.09 0.69
C SER A 363 30.55 -17.47 0.02
N SER A 364 29.69 -17.57 -0.98
CA SER A 364 29.42 -18.81 -1.71
C SER A 364 30.18 -18.93 -3.03
N ILE A 365 30.94 -17.90 -3.42
CA ILE A 365 31.78 -17.95 -4.63
C ILE A 365 33.06 -18.68 -4.26
N PRO A 366 33.34 -19.88 -4.82
CA PRO A 366 34.62 -20.55 -4.59
C PRO A 366 35.76 -19.67 -5.10
N ASN A 367 36.82 -19.57 -4.30
CA ASN A 367 38.01 -18.86 -4.74
C ASN A 367 38.62 -19.62 -5.94
N PRO A 368 38.93 -18.93 -7.05
CA PRO A 368 39.57 -19.59 -8.18
C PRO A 368 40.85 -20.38 -7.81
N LEU A 369 41.56 -19.93 -6.79
CA LEU A 369 42.75 -20.63 -6.29
C LEU A 369 42.42 -22.00 -5.66
N ASP A 370 41.27 -22.08 -4.96
CA ASP A 370 40.80 -23.32 -4.31
C ASP A 370 40.32 -24.37 -5.33
N THR A 371 40.17 -23.99 -6.60
CA THR A 371 39.73 -24.88 -7.70
C THR A 371 40.86 -25.27 -8.64
N LEU A 372 42.10 -24.89 -8.34
CA LEU A 372 43.27 -25.32 -9.11
C LEU A 372 43.73 -26.68 -8.61
N ASP A 373 43.57 -27.71 -9.47
CA ASP A 373 44.12 -29.04 -9.22
C ASP A 373 45.66 -28.97 -9.33
N GLY A 374 46.36 -29.26 -8.24
CA GLY A 374 47.81 -29.52 -8.26
C GLY A 374 48.72 -28.44 -7.67
N LEU A 375 48.24 -27.59 -6.79
CA LEU A 375 49.08 -26.76 -5.91
C LEU A 375 49.21 -27.39 -4.53
#